data_83d32e0b6f3f194978356f83667365ad
#
_entry.id   83d32e0b6f3f194978356f83667365ad
#
_cell.length_a   1.000
_cell.length_b   1.000
_cell.length_c   1.000
_cell.angle_alpha   90.00
_cell.angle_beta   90.00
_cell.angle_gamma   90.00
#
_symmetry.space_group_name_H-M   'P 1'
#
loop_
_entity.id
_entity.type
_entity.pdbx_description
1 polymer ?
#
loop_
_entity_poly.entity_id
_entity_poly.type
_entity_poly.pdbx_seq_one_letter_code
_entity_poly.pdbx_strand_id
1 'polypeptide(L)'
;GSTLVAGTAGYMTGNLRLDGKVLPHEDTDAVYPSNLASPLQILIDASNGASDYGNKFGEPVIVGFCRTFGQRMPNGERREYIKPIMFSAGFGQIDHTNLEKQEGDIGMLVVKIGGPAYRIGMGGGAASSKAGGEDEANASLDFNAVQRGDAEMSNKLNRVVKACVELMGENPILSIHDQGAGGNCNVVKELIYPKGGEINIREVKLGDNTMSVLEIWGAEYQENSAMLIKPESLPIIEKICARERCPFSVLGSITGSGRVTVRDPDAPAGTPIPEDLDLEAVLGDVPKKKYDLKRDAPLNSKLELPAGETVASALDRVFMLPSVCSKRFLTTKVDRSVTGLIAQQQCVGPLQVPLADAAVISQTHFGTTGGVTSIGEAPLKGLVDPRAMARVSLGESLTNMVFANTQGLNYVKYSGNWMYAAKLGGDGAHMYDACEALCDTMKQLGVAIDGGKDSLSMAAKAGGEVVKTPGTLVMSGYVGCPDITKTVTPDLKLPGTGKLVLVEFGSKDGKRRVGGSALAQAYAQVGDESPDMDDTSYFKAAWDATQTLVDQRKISAGHDVSDGGFLTAVLEMAFPSTTAGVDVELPGDDAISASFAE
;
A
#
# COMPACT_ATOMS: atom_id res chain seq x y z
N GLY A 1 -10.65 -0.45 -19.23
CA GLY A 1 -9.67 0.16 -18.40
C GLY A 1 -10.21 1.12 -17.37
N SER A 2 -9.67 1.01 -16.17
CA SER A 2 -9.84 2.04 -15.14
C SER A 2 -8.86 3.18 -15.40
N THR A 3 -9.23 4.37 -14.99
CA THR A 3 -8.30 5.47 -14.85
C THR A 3 -8.01 5.63 -13.37
N LEU A 4 -6.75 5.51 -12.97
CA LEU A 4 -6.33 5.88 -11.62
C LEU A 4 -6.54 7.38 -11.45
N VAL A 5 -7.27 7.79 -10.43
CA VAL A 5 -7.58 9.20 -10.19
C VAL A 5 -6.87 9.76 -8.97
N ALA A 6 -6.37 8.90 -8.08
CA ALA A 6 -5.50 9.28 -6.99
C ALA A 6 -4.66 8.10 -6.49
N GLY A 7 -3.41 8.38 -6.16
CA GLY A 7 -2.48 7.46 -5.53
C GLY A 7 -2.28 7.76 -4.05
N THR A 8 -1.92 6.71 -3.32
CA THR A 8 -1.48 6.78 -1.92
C THR A 8 -0.12 6.14 -1.77
N ALA A 9 0.71 6.62 -0.86
CA ALA A 9 2.03 6.06 -0.63
C ALA A 9 2.41 6.05 0.86
N GLY A 10 3.04 4.97 1.29
CA GLY A 10 3.54 4.84 2.65
C GLY A 10 4.96 4.29 2.66
N TYR A 11 5.75 4.74 3.62
CA TYR A 11 7.16 4.39 3.72
C TYR A 11 7.48 3.90 5.12
N MET A 12 8.06 2.70 5.23
CA MET A 12 8.56 2.14 6.48
C MET A 12 10.02 1.74 6.32
N THR A 13 10.89 2.34 7.13
CA THR A 13 12.33 2.11 7.11
C THR A 13 12.87 1.84 8.51
N GLY A 14 14.10 1.35 8.60
CA GLY A 14 14.85 1.35 9.84
C GLY A 14 15.07 2.78 10.38
N ASN A 15 15.75 2.89 11.51
CA ASN A 15 16.06 4.17 12.13
C ASN A 15 16.88 5.07 11.20
N LEU A 16 16.54 6.35 11.09
CA LEU A 16 17.15 7.27 10.12
C LEU A 16 18.61 7.57 10.42
N ARG A 17 19.01 7.63 11.71
CA ARG A 17 20.38 7.89 12.17
C ARG A 17 20.99 9.09 11.45
N LEU A 18 20.31 10.23 11.56
CA LEU A 18 20.73 11.47 10.90
C LEU A 18 22.08 11.92 11.41
N ASP A 19 22.99 12.31 10.52
CA ASP A 19 24.31 12.81 10.85
C ASP A 19 24.24 13.96 11.86
N GLY A 20 24.92 13.78 12.99
CA GLY A 20 24.95 14.76 14.09
C GLY A 20 23.66 14.84 14.93
N LYS A 21 22.66 14.03 14.66
CA LYS A 21 21.42 13.98 15.43
C LYS A 21 20.86 12.57 15.51
N VAL A 22 21.34 11.80 16.47
CA VAL A 22 20.79 10.50 16.84
C VAL A 22 19.62 10.73 17.80
N LEU A 23 18.47 10.12 17.50
CA LEU A 23 17.30 10.22 18.37
C LEU A 23 17.47 9.31 19.60
N PRO A 24 16.90 9.66 20.76
CA PRO A 24 17.14 8.92 22.01
C PRO A 24 16.74 7.45 22.00
N HIS A 25 15.81 7.06 21.10
CA HIS A 25 15.34 5.68 20.94
C HIS A 25 16.12 4.89 19.88
N GLU A 26 17.02 5.50 19.13
CA GLU A 26 17.76 4.84 18.06
C GLU A 26 18.95 4.06 18.62
N ASP A 27 19.05 2.78 18.29
CA ASP A 27 20.19 1.91 18.61
C ASP A 27 21.36 2.24 17.66
N THR A 28 22.40 2.90 18.18
CA THR A 28 23.60 3.28 17.41
C THR A 28 24.52 2.09 17.11
N ASP A 29 24.44 1.03 17.88
CA ASP A 29 25.32 -0.13 17.76
C ASP A 29 24.78 -1.18 16.79
N ALA A 30 23.53 -1.03 16.38
CA ALA A 30 22.90 -1.95 15.42
C ALA A 30 23.58 -1.89 14.05
N VAL A 31 24.01 -3.04 13.53
CA VAL A 31 24.71 -3.19 12.25
C VAL A 31 23.68 -3.30 11.12
N TYR A 32 23.92 -2.61 10.01
CA TYR A 32 23.16 -2.75 8.77
C TYR A 32 23.93 -3.58 7.73
N PRO A 33 23.25 -4.30 6.81
CA PRO A 33 23.89 -4.95 5.70
C PRO A 33 24.66 -3.94 4.83
N SER A 34 25.85 -4.31 4.38
CA SER A 34 26.70 -3.41 3.57
C SER A 34 26.11 -3.06 2.20
N ASN A 35 25.23 -3.93 1.68
CA ASN A 35 24.51 -3.75 0.42
C ASN A 35 23.15 -3.03 0.58
N LEU A 36 22.79 -2.59 1.78
CA LEU A 36 21.58 -1.81 2.04
C LEU A 36 21.92 -0.32 2.03
N ALA A 37 21.19 0.49 1.26
CA ALA A 37 21.25 1.94 1.37
C ALA A 37 20.80 2.42 2.76
N SER A 38 21.25 3.60 3.18
CA SER A 38 20.81 4.13 4.49
C SER A 38 19.29 4.31 4.53
N PRO A 39 18.63 4.11 5.69
CA PRO A 39 17.20 4.31 5.82
C PRO A 39 16.71 5.68 5.33
N LEU A 40 17.49 6.74 5.57
CA LEU A 40 17.18 8.08 5.07
C LEU A 40 17.20 8.13 3.53
N GLN A 41 18.22 7.53 2.90
CA GLN A 41 18.31 7.49 1.43
C GLN A 41 17.16 6.68 0.82
N ILE A 42 16.81 5.55 1.44
CA ILE A 42 15.66 4.73 1.02
C ILE A 42 14.37 5.54 1.08
N LEU A 43 14.13 6.29 2.16
CA LEU A 43 12.96 7.15 2.30
C LEU A 43 12.90 8.24 1.22
N ILE A 44 14.02 8.90 0.95
CA ILE A 44 14.12 9.94 -0.08
C ILE A 44 13.82 9.35 -1.45
N ASP A 45 14.46 8.26 -1.82
CA ASP A 45 14.33 7.66 -3.15
C ASP A 45 12.94 7.05 -3.38
N ALA A 46 12.38 6.38 -2.38
CA ALA A 46 11.02 5.85 -2.44
C ALA A 46 9.98 6.97 -2.64
N SER A 47 10.11 8.06 -1.87
CA SER A 47 9.22 9.22 -2.02
C SER A 47 9.40 9.93 -3.35
N ASN A 48 10.63 10.08 -3.84
CA ASN A 48 10.90 10.64 -5.16
C ASN A 48 10.28 9.77 -6.26
N GLY A 49 10.47 8.45 -6.18
CA GLY A 49 9.90 7.51 -7.15
C GLY A 49 8.38 7.56 -7.21
N ALA A 50 7.69 7.58 -6.06
CA ALA A 50 6.24 7.66 -6.01
C ALA A 50 5.69 8.95 -6.62
N SER A 51 6.27 10.11 -6.25
CA SER A 51 5.84 11.41 -6.75
C SER A 51 6.17 11.60 -8.24
N ASP A 52 7.32 11.09 -8.67
CA ASP A 52 7.75 11.16 -10.05
C ASP A 52 6.83 10.34 -10.97
N TYR A 53 6.47 9.13 -10.54
CA TYR A 53 5.49 8.30 -11.23
C TYR A 53 4.14 9.03 -11.34
N GLY A 54 3.56 9.46 -10.22
CA GLY A 54 2.26 10.13 -10.19
C GLY A 54 2.22 11.38 -11.09
N ASN A 55 3.22 12.25 -10.98
CA ASN A 55 3.28 13.47 -11.80
C ASN A 55 3.37 13.19 -13.31
N LYS A 56 4.12 12.15 -13.73
CA LYS A 56 4.25 11.80 -15.15
C LYS A 56 2.95 11.31 -15.78
N PHE A 57 2.12 10.65 -14.99
CA PHE A 57 0.81 10.16 -15.44
C PHE A 57 -0.34 11.15 -15.22
N GLY A 58 -0.09 12.23 -14.50
CA GLY A 58 -1.17 13.11 -14.06
C GLY A 58 -2.06 12.46 -13.00
N GLU A 59 -1.50 11.59 -12.18
CA GLU A 59 -2.14 10.84 -11.11
C GLU A 59 -1.58 11.29 -9.76
N PRO A 60 -2.27 12.16 -9.01
CA PRO A 60 -1.70 12.74 -7.80
C PRO A 60 -1.55 11.71 -6.69
N VAL A 61 -0.43 11.75 -5.98
CA VAL A 61 -0.24 11.04 -4.71
C VAL A 61 -0.64 11.99 -3.58
N ILE A 62 -1.80 11.77 -2.97
CA ILE A 62 -2.50 12.78 -2.16
C ILE A 62 -2.76 12.41 -0.70
N VAL A 63 -2.40 11.21 -0.30
CA VAL A 63 -2.42 10.77 1.10
C VAL A 63 -1.36 9.69 1.31
N GLY A 64 -0.85 9.57 2.51
CA GLY A 64 0.17 8.59 2.82
C GLY A 64 0.68 8.72 4.26
N PHE A 65 1.66 7.89 4.58
CA PHE A 65 2.29 7.87 5.89
C PHE A 65 3.80 7.64 5.79
N CYS A 66 4.51 7.92 6.87
CA CYS A 66 5.93 7.64 7.00
C CYS A 66 6.22 7.15 8.42
N ARG A 67 6.89 6.01 8.54
CA ARG A 67 7.22 5.40 9.81
C ARG A 67 8.64 4.85 9.81
N THR A 68 9.33 4.96 10.94
CA THR A 68 10.59 4.27 11.18
C THR A 68 10.46 3.39 12.41
N PHE A 69 11.17 2.27 12.42
CA PHE A 69 11.27 1.42 13.60
C PHE A 69 12.50 0.55 13.55
N GLY A 70 13.19 0.48 14.68
CA GLY A 70 14.31 -0.43 14.93
C GLY A 70 14.68 -0.42 16.40
N GLN A 71 14.48 -1.56 17.08
CA GLN A 71 14.88 -1.71 18.48
C GLN A 71 15.03 -3.17 18.87
N ARG A 72 15.67 -3.43 20.02
CA ARG A 72 15.71 -4.74 20.66
C ARG A 72 14.50 -4.92 21.55
N MET A 73 13.84 -6.07 21.37
CA MET A 73 12.71 -6.48 22.18
C MET A 73 13.18 -7.00 23.55
N PRO A 74 12.30 -7.11 24.57
CA PRO A 74 12.65 -7.63 25.89
C PRO A 74 13.30 -9.01 25.89
N ASN A 75 13.00 -9.85 24.91
CA ASN A 75 13.61 -11.16 24.72
C ASN A 75 15.00 -11.12 24.05
N GLY A 76 15.52 -9.92 23.71
CA GLY A 76 16.79 -9.71 23.02
C GLY A 76 16.71 -9.78 21.49
N GLU A 77 15.57 -10.14 20.90
CA GLU A 77 15.37 -10.15 19.45
C GLU A 77 15.37 -8.73 18.89
N ARG A 78 16.09 -8.50 17.78
CA ARG A 78 16.01 -7.23 17.05
C ARG A 78 14.84 -7.26 16.08
N ARG A 79 13.98 -6.23 16.17
CA ARG A 79 12.90 -5.95 15.23
C ARG A 79 13.17 -4.62 14.55
N GLU A 80 13.26 -4.64 13.22
CA GLU A 80 13.56 -3.43 12.43
C GLU A 80 13.17 -3.61 10.98
N TYR A 81 12.82 -2.52 10.30
CA TYR A 81 12.56 -2.50 8.86
C TYR A 81 13.88 -2.51 8.05
N ILE A 82 14.76 -3.51 8.30
CA ILE A 82 15.95 -3.77 7.47
C ILE A 82 15.53 -4.15 6.04
N LYS A 83 14.43 -4.85 5.89
CA LYS A 83 13.74 -5.00 4.63
C LYS A 83 12.65 -3.93 4.58
N PRO A 84 12.93 -2.77 3.93
CA PRO A 84 12.03 -1.63 3.99
C PRO A 84 10.73 -1.93 3.23
N ILE A 85 9.68 -1.20 3.58
CA ILE A 85 8.40 -1.27 2.91
C ILE A 85 8.16 0.04 2.18
N MET A 86 7.88 -0.04 0.90
CA MET A 86 7.21 1.00 0.14
C MET A 86 5.81 0.49 -0.19
N PHE A 87 4.82 1.02 0.49
CA PHE A 87 3.42 0.77 0.21
C PHE A 87 2.95 1.74 -0.87
N SER A 88 2.20 1.25 -1.82
CA SER A 88 1.46 2.09 -2.77
C SER A 88 0.09 1.48 -3.02
N ALA A 89 -0.91 2.33 -3.08
CA ALA A 89 -2.26 1.99 -3.47
C ALA A 89 -2.86 3.17 -4.24
N GLY A 90 -4.09 3.01 -4.67
CA GLY A 90 -4.81 4.07 -5.33
C GLY A 90 -6.24 3.64 -5.58
N PHE A 91 -7.06 4.59 -5.95
CA PHE A 91 -8.41 4.30 -6.39
C PHE A 91 -8.70 5.08 -7.68
N GLY A 92 -9.64 4.54 -8.44
CA GLY A 92 -9.98 5.10 -9.73
C GLY A 92 -11.44 4.85 -10.05
N GLN A 93 -11.80 5.21 -11.27
CA GLN A 93 -13.11 4.96 -11.82
C GLN A 93 -13.00 4.12 -13.09
N ILE A 94 -13.95 3.22 -13.30
CA ILE A 94 -14.04 2.38 -14.47
C ILE A 94 -15.47 2.43 -15.02
N ASP A 95 -15.61 2.41 -16.33
CA ASP A 95 -16.92 2.22 -16.96
C ASP A 95 -17.42 0.81 -16.66
N HIS A 96 -18.69 0.68 -16.23
CA HIS A 96 -19.29 -0.59 -15.84
C HIS A 96 -19.28 -1.64 -16.97
N THR A 97 -19.20 -1.24 -18.23
CA THR A 97 -19.07 -2.14 -19.38
C THR A 97 -17.72 -2.84 -19.47
N ASN A 98 -16.72 -2.36 -18.72
CA ASN A 98 -15.35 -2.89 -18.68
C ASN A 98 -14.99 -3.57 -17.34
N LEU A 99 -15.96 -3.83 -16.46
CA LEU A 99 -15.71 -4.42 -15.14
C LEU A 99 -15.23 -5.87 -15.22
N GLU A 100 -15.82 -6.65 -16.13
CA GLU A 100 -15.55 -8.08 -16.22
C GLU A 100 -14.65 -8.39 -17.40
N LYS A 101 -13.61 -9.20 -17.16
CA LYS A 101 -12.80 -9.79 -18.21
C LYS A 101 -13.64 -10.81 -18.96
N GLN A 102 -13.62 -10.75 -20.28
CA GLN A 102 -14.27 -11.76 -21.10
C GLN A 102 -13.37 -13.00 -21.20
N GLU A 103 -13.99 -14.19 -21.15
CA GLU A 103 -13.26 -15.42 -21.42
C GLU A 103 -12.78 -15.46 -22.87
N GLY A 104 -11.59 -16.01 -23.05
CA GLY A 104 -11.03 -16.18 -24.37
C GLY A 104 -11.77 -17.26 -25.18
N ASP A 105 -12.03 -17.02 -26.46
CA ASP A 105 -12.57 -18.01 -27.40
C ASP A 105 -11.51 -18.51 -28.39
N ILE A 106 -11.72 -19.71 -28.91
CA ILE A 106 -10.82 -20.33 -29.90
C ILE A 106 -10.64 -19.39 -31.10
N GLY A 107 -9.38 -19.16 -31.49
CA GLY A 107 -9.01 -18.25 -32.56
C GLY A 107 -8.78 -16.81 -32.16
N MET A 108 -9.10 -16.40 -30.93
CA MET A 108 -8.71 -15.09 -30.41
C MET A 108 -7.19 -14.96 -30.35
N LEU A 109 -6.70 -13.77 -30.61
CA LEU A 109 -5.27 -13.44 -30.63
C LEU A 109 -4.79 -13.03 -29.25
N VAL A 110 -3.61 -13.52 -28.90
CA VAL A 110 -2.82 -13.07 -27.74
C VAL A 110 -1.88 -11.97 -28.22
N VAL A 111 -2.14 -10.73 -27.82
CA VAL A 111 -1.37 -9.56 -28.24
C VAL A 111 -0.62 -9.00 -27.06
N LYS A 112 0.68 -8.72 -27.26
CA LYS A 112 1.52 -8.01 -26.31
C LYS A 112 1.73 -6.57 -26.77
N ILE A 113 1.58 -5.61 -25.85
CA ILE A 113 1.91 -4.20 -26.05
C ILE A 113 2.92 -3.75 -25.00
N GLY A 114 3.78 -2.80 -25.35
CA GLY A 114 4.78 -2.23 -24.44
C GLY A 114 6.21 -2.35 -24.97
N GLY A 115 7.18 -2.11 -24.09
CA GLY A 115 8.59 -2.02 -24.42
C GLY A 115 9.24 -3.34 -24.84
N PRO A 116 10.39 -3.28 -25.54
CA PRO A 116 11.16 -4.47 -25.87
C PRO A 116 11.78 -5.10 -24.63
N ALA A 117 12.00 -6.41 -24.68
CA ALA A 117 12.67 -7.15 -23.61
C ALA A 117 14.19 -6.99 -23.72
N TYR A 118 14.85 -6.72 -22.61
CA TYR A 118 16.30 -6.67 -22.47
C TYR A 118 16.78 -7.76 -21.51
N ARG A 119 18.09 -8.09 -21.60
CA ARG A 119 18.67 -9.07 -20.68
C ARG A 119 18.67 -8.54 -19.26
N ILE A 120 17.97 -9.23 -18.38
CA ILE A 120 17.89 -8.96 -16.94
C ILE A 120 18.00 -10.28 -16.16
N GLY A 121 18.11 -10.20 -14.84
CA GLY A 121 18.04 -11.37 -13.97
C GLY A 121 16.68 -12.02 -14.02
N MET A 122 16.62 -13.29 -13.61
CA MET A 122 15.36 -14.03 -13.48
C MET A 122 14.95 -14.12 -12.01
N GLY A 123 13.68 -13.94 -11.74
CA GLY A 123 13.14 -14.13 -10.41
C GLY A 123 12.77 -12.85 -9.67
N GLY A 124 12.36 -11.80 -10.38
CA GLY A 124 11.86 -10.55 -9.77
C GLY A 124 10.83 -10.78 -8.67
N GLY A 125 9.84 -11.63 -8.90
CA GLY A 125 8.87 -12.05 -7.89
C GLY A 125 9.47 -12.92 -6.78
N ALA A 126 10.53 -13.67 -7.05
CA ALA A 126 11.23 -14.49 -6.06
C ALA A 126 12.13 -13.65 -5.14
N ALA A 127 12.69 -12.53 -5.61
CA ALA A 127 13.51 -11.64 -4.78
C ALA A 127 12.71 -11.07 -3.60
N SER A 128 11.46 -10.69 -3.81
CA SER A 128 10.55 -10.25 -2.73
C SER A 128 10.16 -11.39 -1.77
N SER A 129 10.25 -12.63 -2.21
CA SER A 129 9.85 -13.83 -1.46
C SER A 129 10.99 -14.53 -0.72
N LYS A 130 12.23 -14.03 -0.84
CA LYS A 130 13.42 -14.52 -0.11
C LYS A 130 13.71 -13.63 1.08
N ALA A 131 14.24 -14.23 2.17
CA ALA A 131 14.86 -13.44 3.24
C ALA A 131 16.05 -12.68 2.65
N GLY A 132 16.13 -11.37 2.88
CA GLY A 132 17.27 -10.55 2.47
C GLY A 132 18.55 -10.95 3.24
N GLY A 133 19.72 -10.62 2.72
CA GLY A 133 20.99 -10.88 3.42
C GLY A 133 22.21 -10.50 2.59
N GLU A 134 23.37 -10.62 3.23
CA GLU A 134 24.70 -10.31 2.67
C GLU A 134 25.21 -11.41 1.71
N ASP A 135 24.38 -11.93 0.85
CA ASP A 135 24.81 -12.95 -0.11
C ASP A 135 25.33 -12.24 -1.37
N GLU A 136 26.64 -11.93 -1.39
CA GLU A 136 27.32 -11.24 -2.49
C GLU A 136 27.20 -11.98 -3.83
N ALA A 137 27.04 -13.30 -3.81
CA ALA A 137 26.96 -14.11 -5.03
C ALA A 137 25.70 -13.81 -5.87
N ASN A 138 24.62 -13.37 -5.24
CA ASN A 138 23.33 -13.10 -5.89
C ASN A 138 22.99 -11.60 -5.99
N ALA A 139 23.78 -10.71 -5.40
CA ALA A 139 23.46 -9.28 -5.32
C ALA A 139 23.24 -8.63 -6.71
N SER A 140 24.05 -8.99 -7.72
CA SER A 140 23.89 -8.47 -9.08
C SER A 140 22.66 -9.02 -9.80
N LEU A 141 22.27 -10.27 -9.52
CA LEU A 141 21.07 -10.89 -10.07
C LEU A 141 19.82 -10.30 -9.44
N ASP A 142 19.85 -10.05 -8.13
CA ASP A 142 18.76 -9.43 -7.41
C ASP A 142 18.58 -7.96 -7.81
N PHE A 143 19.67 -7.23 -8.06
CA PHE A 143 19.62 -5.84 -8.54
C PHE A 143 18.97 -5.71 -9.92
N ASN A 144 19.25 -6.66 -10.83
CA ASN A 144 18.72 -6.68 -12.19
C ASN A 144 17.54 -7.65 -12.35
N ALA A 145 16.82 -7.97 -11.29
CA ALA A 145 15.77 -8.99 -11.32
C ALA A 145 14.51 -8.56 -12.08
N VAL A 146 14.31 -7.25 -12.29
CA VAL A 146 13.14 -6.68 -12.96
C VAL A 146 13.55 -5.55 -13.88
N GLN A 147 13.10 -5.58 -15.14
CA GLN A 147 13.21 -4.43 -16.05
C GLN A 147 12.12 -3.42 -15.69
N ARG A 148 12.51 -2.20 -15.34
CA ARG A 148 11.60 -1.12 -14.99
C ARG A 148 12.22 0.26 -15.21
N GLY A 149 11.41 1.31 -15.07
CA GLY A 149 11.89 2.68 -15.11
C GLY A 149 11.76 3.36 -16.48
N ASP A 150 11.05 2.77 -17.44
CA ASP A 150 10.74 3.42 -18.72
C ASP A 150 9.39 4.14 -18.65
N ALA A 151 9.43 5.36 -18.09
CA ALA A 151 8.23 6.18 -17.93
C ALA A 151 7.59 6.60 -19.27
N GLU A 152 8.38 6.76 -20.34
CA GLU A 152 7.85 7.07 -21.67
C GLU A 152 7.06 5.88 -22.20
N MET A 153 7.58 4.67 -22.06
CA MET A 153 6.89 3.46 -22.52
C MET A 153 5.62 3.21 -21.72
N SER A 154 5.66 3.41 -20.40
CA SER A 154 4.49 3.29 -19.55
C SER A 154 3.37 4.26 -19.97
N ASN A 155 3.71 5.52 -20.27
CA ASN A 155 2.75 6.50 -20.80
C ASN A 155 2.16 6.07 -22.15
N LYS A 156 2.99 5.61 -23.09
CA LYS A 156 2.54 5.12 -24.41
C LYS A 156 1.56 3.95 -24.27
N LEU A 157 1.88 2.99 -23.41
CA LEU A 157 1.02 1.83 -23.13
C LEU A 157 -0.33 2.29 -22.55
N ASN A 158 -0.31 3.17 -21.56
CA ASN A 158 -1.52 3.74 -20.96
C ASN A 158 -2.40 4.41 -22.03
N ARG A 159 -1.81 5.21 -22.93
CA ARG A 159 -2.52 5.88 -24.03
C ARG A 159 -3.14 4.90 -25.00
N VAL A 160 -2.48 3.78 -25.30
CA VAL A 160 -3.07 2.71 -26.14
C VAL A 160 -4.32 2.12 -25.47
N VAL A 161 -4.20 1.72 -24.20
CA VAL A 161 -5.33 1.15 -23.44
C VAL A 161 -6.47 2.15 -23.34
N LYS A 162 -6.17 3.42 -23.00
CA LYS A 162 -7.16 4.49 -22.90
C LYS A 162 -7.87 4.74 -24.22
N ALA A 163 -7.13 4.78 -25.34
CA ALA A 163 -7.72 4.95 -26.65
C ALA A 163 -8.69 3.82 -27.04
N CYS A 164 -8.40 2.59 -26.63
CA CYS A 164 -9.30 1.45 -26.84
C CYS A 164 -10.58 1.58 -26.00
N VAL A 165 -10.43 1.95 -24.73
CA VAL A 165 -11.57 2.16 -23.81
C VAL A 165 -12.48 3.29 -24.28
N GLU A 166 -11.92 4.37 -24.82
CA GLU A 166 -12.68 5.52 -25.35
C GLU A 166 -13.52 5.20 -26.60
N LEU A 167 -13.32 4.04 -27.22
CA LEU A 167 -14.22 3.53 -28.27
C LEU A 167 -15.56 3.02 -27.72
N MET A 168 -15.76 3.08 -26.42
CA MET A 168 -16.98 2.69 -25.72
C MET A 168 -17.37 1.23 -26.03
N GLY A 169 -18.58 0.97 -26.56
CA GLY A 169 -19.05 -0.36 -26.90
C GLY A 169 -18.26 -1.09 -28.01
N GLU A 170 -17.33 -0.41 -28.66
CA GLU A 170 -16.43 -0.97 -29.67
C GLU A 170 -15.01 -1.22 -29.13
N ASN A 171 -14.83 -1.28 -27.82
CA ASN A 171 -13.53 -1.56 -27.20
C ASN A 171 -13.00 -2.91 -27.72
N PRO A 172 -11.85 -2.93 -28.43
CA PRO A 172 -11.30 -4.15 -28.99
C PRO A 172 -10.65 -5.08 -27.95
N ILE A 173 -10.37 -4.57 -26.74
CA ILE A 173 -9.74 -5.32 -25.66
C ILE A 173 -10.81 -6.12 -24.91
N LEU A 174 -10.75 -7.44 -24.97
CA LEU A 174 -11.69 -8.34 -24.28
C LEU A 174 -11.19 -8.71 -22.89
N SER A 175 -9.89 -8.91 -22.76
CA SER A 175 -9.19 -9.17 -21.49
C SER A 175 -7.80 -8.59 -21.59
N ILE A 176 -7.29 -8.02 -20.50
CA ILE A 176 -5.94 -7.47 -20.43
C ILE A 176 -5.33 -7.77 -19.07
N HIS A 177 -4.02 -8.02 -19.06
CA HIS A 177 -3.24 -8.23 -17.86
C HIS A 177 -1.88 -7.55 -18.02
N ASP A 178 -1.47 -6.79 -17.00
CA ASP A 178 -0.14 -6.20 -16.92
C ASP A 178 0.92 -7.25 -16.60
N GLN A 179 2.15 -7.00 -17.02
CA GLN A 179 3.25 -7.91 -16.79
C GLN A 179 3.91 -7.66 -15.45
N GLY A 180 3.90 -8.66 -14.59
CA GLY A 180 4.55 -8.69 -13.30
C GLY A 180 5.46 -9.90 -13.15
N ALA A 181 5.58 -10.41 -11.93
CA ALA A 181 6.40 -11.57 -11.59
C ALA A 181 6.11 -12.79 -12.49
N GLY A 182 7.17 -13.43 -12.99
CA GLY A 182 7.07 -14.55 -13.92
C GLY A 182 6.90 -14.13 -15.39
N GLY A 183 6.85 -12.83 -15.67
CA GLY A 183 6.94 -12.28 -17.01
C GLY A 183 5.82 -12.74 -17.96
N ASN A 184 6.17 -12.93 -19.23
CA ASN A 184 5.23 -13.43 -20.24
C ASN A 184 4.64 -14.79 -19.87
N CYS A 185 5.42 -15.64 -19.21
CA CYS A 185 5.02 -16.98 -18.80
C CYS A 185 3.77 -16.94 -17.91
N ASN A 186 3.75 -16.06 -16.90
CA ASN A 186 2.61 -15.98 -15.99
C ASN A 186 1.40 -15.33 -16.66
N VAL A 187 1.60 -14.15 -17.22
CA VAL A 187 0.52 -13.32 -17.80
C VAL A 187 -0.21 -14.02 -18.93
N VAL A 188 0.52 -14.66 -19.85
CA VAL A 188 -0.11 -15.36 -20.99
C VAL A 188 -0.90 -16.57 -20.55
N LYS A 189 -0.38 -17.36 -19.58
CA LYS A 189 -1.12 -18.51 -19.04
C LYS A 189 -2.45 -18.09 -18.43
N GLU A 190 -2.45 -17.03 -17.62
CA GLU A 190 -3.68 -16.51 -17.01
C GLU A 190 -4.70 -16.02 -18.04
N LEU A 191 -4.23 -15.40 -19.13
CA LEU A 191 -5.13 -14.91 -20.19
C LEU A 191 -5.76 -16.04 -21.01
N ILE A 192 -5.01 -17.11 -21.30
CA ILE A 192 -5.50 -18.22 -22.15
C ILE A 192 -6.18 -19.34 -21.36
N TYR A 193 -6.14 -19.29 -20.02
CA TYR A 193 -6.82 -20.26 -19.17
C TYR A 193 -8.36 -20.09 -19.27
N PRO A 194 -9.15 -21.15 -19.28
CA PRO A 194 -8.75 -22.57 -19.28
C PRO A 194 -8.52 -23.17 -20.68
N LYS A 195 -8.80 -22.44 -21.76
CA LYS A 195 -8.87 -22.98 -23.13
C LYS A 195 -7.53 -23.36 -23.74
N GLY A 196 -6.45 -22.75 -23.27
CA GLY A 196 -5.13 -23.00 -23.81
C GLY A 196 -4.80 -22.24 -25.10
N GLY A 197 -3.53 -22.19 -25.44
CA GLY A 197 -3.06 -21.44 -26.60
C GLY A 197 -1.66 -21.86 -27.08
N GLU A 198 -1.36 -21.47 -28.30
CA GLU A 198 -0.03 -21.65 -28.90
C GLU A 198 0.63 -20.29 -29.09
N ILE A 199 1.88 -20.18 -28.63
CA ILE A 199 2.68 -18.96 -28.59
C ILE A 199 3.95 -19.14 -29.39
N ASN A 200 4.25 -18.18 -30.29
CA ASN A 200 5.53 -18.04 -30.96
C ASN A 200 6.42 -17.09 -30.15
N ILE A 201 7.45 -17.63 -29.51
CA ILE A 201 8.32 -16.86 -28.63
C ILE A 201 9.11 -15.77 -29.36
N ARG A 202 9.36 -15.94 -30.67
CA ARG A 202 10.13 -14.99 -31.48
C ARG A 202 9.35 -13.76 -31.90
N GLU A 203 8.04 -13.74 -31.67
CA GLU A 203 7.22 -12.54 -31.87
C GLU A 203 7.39 -11.53 -30.74
N VAL A 204 7.96 -11.90 -29.60
CA VAL A 204 8.29 -10.95 -28.53
C VAL A 204 9.35 -9.97 -29.05
N LYS A 205 9.09 -8.68 -28.99
CA LYS A 205 10.06 -7.65 -29.38
C LYS A 205 11.23 -7.64 -28.41
N LEU A 206 12.43 -7.72 -28.96
CA LEU A 206 13.68 -7.80 -28.18
C LEU A 206 14.52 -6.55 -28.39
N GLY A 207 15.11 -6.04 -27.32
CA GLY A 207 16.18 -5.05 -27.34
C GLY A 207 17.57 -5.69 -27.30
N ASP A 208 17.66 -6.99 -26.96
CA ASP A 208 18.85 -7.82 -27.01
C ASP A 208 18.52 -9.15 -27.69
N ASN A 209 19.01 -9.33 -28.92
CA ASN A 209 18.75 -10.52 -29.74
C ASN A 209 19.53 -11.77 -29.28
N THR A 210 20.40 -11.66 -28.28
CA THR A 210 21.14 -12.79 -27.70
C THR A 210 20.43 -13.51 -26.56
N MET A 211 19.21 -13.09 -26.22
CA MET A 211 18.44 -13.67 -25.14
C MET A 211 17.98 -15.09 -25.45
N SER A 212 18.08 -15.96 -24.45
CA SER A 212 17.52 -17.31 -24.49
C SER A 212 15.99 -17.29 -24.41
N VAL A 213 15.36 -18.38 -24.86
CA VAL A 213 13.90 -18.55 -24.75
C VAL A 213 13.44 -18.43 -23.29
N LEU A 214 14.21 -18.97 -22.34
CA LEU A 214 13.89 -18.91 -20.93
C LEU A 214 13.85 -17.46 -20.42
N GLU A 215 14.85 -16.63 -20.80
CA GLU A 215 14.88 -15.21 -20.44
C GLU A 215 13.70 -14.45 -21.06
N ILE A 216 13.41 -14.67 -22.34
CA ILE A 216 12.29 -14.00 -23.02
C ILE A 216 10.94 -14.35 -22.39
N TRP A 217 10.79 -15.62 -21.98
CA TRP A 217 9.51 -16.11 -21.47
C TRP A 217 9.30 -15.84 -20.00
N GLY A 218 10.32 -15.98 -19.15
CA GLY A 218 10.19 -16.01 -17.70
C GLY A 218 10.69 -14.78 -16.95
N ALA A 219 11.44 -13.86 -17.59
CA ALA A 219 11.91 -12.65 -16.92
C ALA A 219 10.80 -11.58 -16.86
N GLU A 220 10.86 -10.73 -15.83
CA GLU A 220 9.87 -9.69 -15.57
C GLU A 220 10.19 -8.39 -16.31
N TYR A 221 9.43 -8.09 -17.35
CA TYR A 221 9.55 -6.84 -18.13
C TYR A 221 8.35 -5.96 -17.80
N GLN A 222 8.52 -4.97 -16.93
CA GLN A 222 7.48 -4.00 -16.65
C GLN A 222 7.24 -3.06 -17.84
N GLU A 223 6.24 -2.19 -17.77
CA GLU A 223 5.72 -1.38 -18.87
C GLU A 223 5.31 -2.21 -20.09
N ASN A 224 4.72 -3.37 -19.80
CA ASN A 224 4.18 -4.31 -20.77
C ASN A 224 2.82 -4.84 -20.29
N SER A 225 1.93 -5.11 -21.24
CA SER A 225 0.69 -5.83 -20.99
C SER A 225 0.41 -6.84 -22.10
N ALA A 226 -0.26 -7.93 -21.75
CA ALA A 226 -0.81 -8.83 -22.73
C ALA A 226 -2.34 -8.75 -22.73
N MET A 227 -2.97 -8.93 -23.87
CA MET A 227 -4.41 -8.83 -24.04
C MET A 227 -4.95 -9.85 -25.03
N LEU A 228 -6.26 -10.15 -24.89
CA LEU A 228 -7.01 -10.91 -25.86
C LEU A 228 -7.84 -9.98 -26.73
N ILE A 229 -7.78 -10.21 -28.03
CA ILE A 229 -8.58 -9.52 -29.03
C ILE A 229 -9.16 -10.52 -30.05
N LYS A 230 -10.25 -10.12 -30.70
CA LYS A 230 -10.72 -10.84 -31.88
C LYS A 230 -9.81 -10.56 -33.09
N PRO A 231 -9.61 -11.51 -34.02
CA PRO A 231 -8.79 -11.28 -35.22
C PRO A 231 -9.22 -10.05 -36.03
N GLU A 232 -10.52 -9.80 -36.15
CA GLU A 232 -11.06 -8.63 -36.85
C GLU A 232 -10.72 -7.29 -36.18
N SER A 233 -10.37 -7.28 -34.91
CA SER A 233 -9.96 -6.09 -34.16
C SER A 233 -8.48 -5.73 -34.35
N LEU A 234 -7.66 -6.61 -34.94
CA LEU A 234 -6.22 -6.38 -35.08
C LEU A 234 -5.90 -5.06 -35.82
N PRO A 235 -6.54 -4.72 -36.95
CA PRO A 235 -6.20 -3.47 -37.65
C PRO A 235 -6.41 -2.19 -36.84
N ILE A 236 -7.39 -2.17 -35.93
CA ILE A 236 -7.60 -1.00 -35.08
C ILE A 236 -6.53 -0.90 -33.99
N ILE A 237 -6.13 -2.03 -33.39
CA ILE A 237 -5.01 -2.08 -32.42
C ILE A 237 -3.71 -1.63 -33.08
N GLU A 238 -3.39 -2.13 -34.28
CA GLU A 238 -2.22 -1.70 -35.05
C GLU A 238 -2.18 -0.19 -35.27
N LYS A 239 -3.31 0.39 -35.70
CA LYS A 239 -3.44 1.83 -35.93
C LYS A 239 -3.26 2.63 -34.65
N ILE A 240 -3.82 2.20 -33.54
CA ILE A 240 -3.68 2.87 -32.24
C ILE A 240 -2.23 2.78 -31.76
N CYS A 241 -1.61 1.60 -31.78
CA CYS A 241 -0.22 1.39 -31.37
C CYS A 241 0.74 2.22 -32.23
N ALA A 242 0.52 2.30 -33.54
CA ALA A 242 1.32 3.13 -34.45
C ALA A 242 1.20 4.62 -34.11
N ARG A 243 -0.02 5.12 -33.86
CA ARG A 243 -0.27 6.50 -33.44
C ARG A 243 0.47 6.85 -32.15
N GLU A 244 0.38 5.97 -31.14
CA GLU A 244 1.00 6.20 -29.83
C GLU A 244 2.49 5.82 -29.79
N ARG A 245 3.04 5.27 -30.90
CA ARG A 245 4.41 4.75 -30.97
C ARG A 245 4.71 3.72 -29.89
N CYS A 246 3.72 2.89 -29.57
CA CYS A 246 3.83 1.80 -28.63
C CYS A 246 4.11 0.50 -29.41
N PRO A 247 5.22 -0.21 -29.14
CA PRO A 247 5.45 -1.51 -29.75
C PRO A 247 4.34 -2.49 -29.43
N PHE A 248 4.00 -3.35 -30.40
CA PHE A 248 3.06 -4.43 -30.19
C PHE A 248 3.50 -5.68 -30.98
N SER A 249 2.99 -6.82 -30.55
CA SER A 249 3.20 -8.12 -31.21
C SER A 249 1.98 -9.03 -31.02
N VAL A 250 1.64 -9.78 -32.06
CA VAL A 250 0.73 -10.92 -31.94
C VAL A 250 1.57 -12.13 -31.58
N LEU A 251 1.49 -12.57 -30.32
CA LEU A 251 2.29 -13.68 -29.80
C LEU A 251 1.76 -15.05 -30.25
N GLY A 252 0.46 -15.13 -30.48
CA GLY A 252 -0.20 -16.40 -30.81
C GLY A 252 -1.70 -16.33 -30.72
N SER A 253 -2.35 -17.47 -30.51
CA SER A 253 -3.81 -17.57 -30.46
C SER A 253 -4.29 -18.64 -29.49
N ILE A 254 -5.55 -18.53 -29.10
CA ILE A 254 -6.26 -19.52 -28.29
C ILE A 254 -6.60 -20.72 -29.18
N THR A 255 -6.27 -21.94 -28.73
CA THR A 255 -6.42 -23.19 -29.52
C THR A 255 -7.54 -24.10 -29.05
N GLY A 256 -7.96 -23.97 -27.79
CA GLY A 256 -8.92 -24.94 -27.19
C GLY A 256 -8.28 -26.25 -26.71
N SER A 257 -6.93 -26.32 -26.69
CA SER A 257 -6.20 -27.55 -26.30
C SER A 257 -6.16 -27.79 -24.79
N GLY A 258 -6.51 -26.79 -23.97
CA GLY A 258 -6.30 -26.79 -22.52
C GLY A 258 -4.83 -26.69 -22.11
N ARG A 259 -3.93 -26.45 -23.05
CA ARG A 259 -2.48 -26.42 -22.83
C ARG A 259 -1.88 -25.08 -23.22
N VAL A 260 -0.81 -24.69 -22.55
CA VAL A 260 0.09 -23.64 -23.05
C VAL A 260 1.21 -24.33 -23.83
N THR A 261 1.36 -23.97 -25.11
CA THR A 261 2.42 -24.49 -25.98
C THR A 261 3.25 -23.31 -26.47
N VAL A 262 4.52 -23.25 -26.08
CA VAL A 262 5.47 -22.21 -26.53
C VAL A 262 6.39 -22.81 -27.57
N ARG A 263 6.40 -22.25 -28.77
CA ARG A 263 7.25 -22.70 -29.87
C ARG A 263 8.37 -21.71 -30.15
N ASP A 264 9.52 -22.25 -30.45
CA ASP A 264 10.66 -21.51 -31.02
C ASP A 264 10.87 -21.94 -32.47
N PRO A 265 10.39 -21.16 -33.46
CA PRO A 265 10.56 -21.51 -34.86
C PRO A 265 12.03 -21.46 -35.33
N ASP A 266 12.90 -20.76 -34.59
CA ASP A 266 14.32 -20.65 -34.92
C ASP A 266 15.15 -21.80 -34.33
N ALA A 267 14.53 -22.68 -33.54
CA ALA A 267 15.21 -23.81 -32.94
C ALA A 267 15.61 -24.85 -33.98
N PRO A 268 16.80 -25.50 -33.85
CA PRO A 268 17.20 -26.60 -34.72
C PRO A 268 16.19 -27.73 -34.75
N ALA A 269 16.04 -28.39 -35.88
CA ALA A 269 15.15 -29.53 -36.01
C ALA A 269 15.46 -30.63 -34.97
N GLY A 270 14.42 -31.09 -34.25
CA GLY A 270 14.53 -32.07 -33.17
C GLY A 270 14.77 -31.47 -31.79
N THR A 271 14.87 -30.14 -31.67
CA THR A 271 14.87 -29.46 -30.36
C THR A 271 13.50 -29.65 -29.67
N PRO A 272 13.47 -30.02 -28.38
CA PRO A 272 12.21 -30.09 -27.62
C PRO A 272 11.46 -28.76 -27.61
N ILE A 273 10.15 -28.82 -27.58
CA ILE A 273 9.29 -27.63 -27.40
C ILE A 273 9.66 -26.98 -26.06
N PRO A 274 9.92 -25.67 -26.02
CA PRO A 274 10.34 -24.97 -24.80
C PRO A 274 9.34 -25.11 -23.62
N GLU A 275 8.05 -25.05 -23.91
CA GLU A 275 6.99 -25.29 -22.91
C GLU A 275 5.78 -25.96 -23.58
N ASP A 276 5.28 -27.01 -22.94
CA ASP A 276 4.03 -27.68 -23.29
C ASP A 276 3.41 -28.24 -22.00
N LEU A 277 2.58 -27.42 -21.34
CA LEU A 277 2.02 -27.71 -20.02
C LEU A 277 0.49 -27.68 -20.05
N ASP A 278 -0.11 -28.56 -19.27
CA ASP A 278 -1.53 -28.56 -18.99
C ASP A 278 -1.87 -27.38 -18.07
N LEU A 279 -2.79 -26.52 -18.50
CA LEU A 279 -3.14 -25.30 -17.76
C LEU A 279 -3.91 -25.60 -16.47
N GLU A 280 -4.73 -26.64 -16.45
CA GLU A 280 -5.43 -27.04 -15.23
C GLU A 280 -4.47 -27.53 -14.15
N ALA A 281 -3.41 -28.24 -14.55
CA ALA A 281 -2.37 -28.69 -13.63
C ALA A 281 -1.53 -27.53 -13.06
N VAL A 282 -1.43 -26.41 -13.78
CA VAL A 282 -0.58 -25.27 -13.40
C VAL A 282 -1.37 -24.15 -12.68
N LEU A 283 -2.59 -23.88 -13.13
CA LEU A 283 -3.42 -22.75 -12.65
C LEU A 283 -4.72 -23.19 -11.96
N GLY A 284 -5.11 -24.45 -12.10
CA GLY A 284 -6.31 -24.98 -11.46
C GLY A 284 -6.16 -25.19 -9.96
N ASP A 285 -6.93 -26.10 -9.40
CA ASP A 285 -6.92 -26.39 -7.97
C ASP A 285 -5.59 -27.01 -7.51
N VAL A 286 -4.64 -26.16 -7.11
CA VAL A 286 -3.36 -26.61 -6.55
C VAL A 286 -3.52 -27.07 -5.10
N PRO A 287 -2.74 -28.08 -4.64
CA PRO A 287 -2.79 -28.54 -3.25
C PRO A 287 -2.53 -27.41 -2.26
N LYS A 288 -3.41 -27.28 -1.27
CA LYS A 288 -3.26 -26.27 -0.21
C LYS A 288 -1.99 -26.55 0.61
N LYS A 289 -1.17 -25.54 0.78
CA LYS A 289 -0.01 -25.59 1.67
C LYS A 289 -0.48 -25.74 3.12
N LYS A 290 0.19 -26.60 3.88
CA LYS A 290 -0.03 -26.78 5.31
C LYS A 290 1.15 -26.17 6.07
N TYR A 291 0.86 -25.38 7.08
CA TYR A 291 1.84 -24.78 7.97
C TYR A 291 1.58 -25.28 9.39
N ASP A 292 2.64 -25.72 10.07
CA ASP A 292 2.64 -26.01 11.51
C ASP A 292 3.22 -24.79 12.21
N LEU A 293 2.33 -23.91 12.67
CA LEU A 293 2.68 -22.63 13.27
C LEU A 293 2.55 -22.71 14.79
N LYS A 294 3.55 -22.17 15.50
CA LYS A 294 3.55 -22.08 16.97
C LYS A 294 3.49 -20.61 17.36
N ARG A 295 2.68 -20.31 18.38
CA ARG A 295 2.65 -18.97 18.98
C ARG A 295 3.82 -18.83 19.92
N ASP A 296 4.61 -17.78 19.74
CA ASP A 296 5.63 -17.36 20.68
C ASP A 296 4.99 -16.53 21.81
N ALA A 297 5.73 -16.39 22.91
CA ALA A 297 5.32 -15.47 23.98
C ALA A 297 5.27 -14.02 23.45
N PRO A 298 4.37 -13.17 23.98
CA PRO A 298 4.34 -11.77 23.63
C PRO A 298 5.71 -11.09 23.83
N LEU A 299 6.04 -10.17 22.92
CA LEU A 299 7.29 -9.38 22.95
C LEU A 299 7.17 -8.11 23.78
N ASN A 300 6.28 -8.10 24.77
CA ASN A 300 5.91 -6.92 25.54
C ASN A 300 6.45 -6.94 26.96
N SER A 301 6.55 -5.75 27.54
CA SER A 301 6.78 -5.51 28.95
C SER A 301 6.10 -4.20 29.32
N LYS A 302 5.72 -4.04 30.58
CA LYS A 302 5.12 -2.79 31.06
C LYS A 302 6.00 -1.60 30.69
N LEU A 303 5.37 -0.53 30.21
CA LEU A 303 6.06 0.72 29.92
C LEU A 303 6.56 1.37 31.21
N GLU A 304 7.86 1.64 31.27
CA GLU A 304 8.51 2.31 32.40
C GLU A 304 9.13 3.62 31.91
N LEU A 305 8.62 4.74 32.42
CA LEU A 305 9.14 6.06 32.09
C LEU A 305 10.19 6.49 33.12
N PRO A 306 11.18 7.32 32.74
CA PRO A 306 12.15 7.87 33.67
C PRO A 306 11.50 8.64 34.83
N ALA A 307 12.10 8.57 36.01
CA ALA A 307 11.60 9.33 37.15
C ALA A 307 11.59 10.84 36.86
N GLY A 308 10.46 11.49 37.11
CA GLY A 308 10.29 12.93 36.85
C GLY A 308 9.93 13.26 35.40
N GLU A 309 9.58 12.27 34.59
CA GLU A 309 9.07 12.53 33.22
C GLU A 309 7.80 13.38 33.27
N THR A 310 7.70 14.32 32.36
CA THR A 310 6.57 15.24 32.24
C THR A 310 5.90 15.10 30.88
N VAL A 311 4.66 15.57 30.75
CA VAL A 311 3.96 15.60 29.46
C VAL A 311 4.76 16.38 28.41
N ALA A 312 5.40 17.50 28.81
CA ALA A 312 6.19 18.32 27.89
C ALA A 312 7.44 17.60 27.39
N SER A 313 8.21 16.94 28.28
CA SER A 313 9.42 16.20 27.87
C SER A 313 9.08 14.95 27.06
N ALA A 314 7.97 14.28 27.35
CA ALA A 314 7.47 13.17 26.55
C ALA A 314 7.03 13.64 25.15
N LEU A 315 6.35 14.78 25.06
CA LEU A 315 5.92 15.38 23.80
C LEU A 315 7.12 15.74 22.89
N ASP A 316 8.18 16.32 23.47
CA ASP A 316 9.41 16.64 22.74
C ASP A 316 10.02 15.38 22.08
N ARG A 317 9.96 14.23 22.76
CA ARG A 317 10.44 12.95 22.19
C ARG A 317 9.50 12.41 21.12
N VAL A 318 8.18 12.41 21.38
CA VAL A 318 7.16 11.91 20.45
C VAL A 318 7.18 12.71 19.15
N PHE A 319 7.32 14.03 19.20
CA PHE A 319 7.40 14.89 18.02
C PHE A 319 8.65 14.68 17.16
N MET A 320 9.66 13.98 17.65
CA MET A 320 10.83 13.60 16.84
C MET A 320 10.63 12.32 16.03
N LEU A 321 9.58 11.54 16.29
CA LEU A 321 9.33 10.31 15.54
C LEU A 321 8.85 10.63 14.12
N PRO A 322 9.37 9.97 13.07
CA PRO A 322 8.91 10.16 11.70
C PRO A 322 7.42 9.87 11.47
N SER A 323 6.79 9.04 12.30
CA SER A 323 5.34 8.82 12.26
C SER A 323 4.54 10.04 12.70
N VAL A 324 5.08 10.86 13.63
CA VAL A 324 4.41 12.04 14.20
C VAL A 324 4.92 13.34 13.61
N CYS A 325 6.24 13.48 13.41
CA CYS A 325 6.83 14.74 12.95
C CYS A 325 6.25 15.23 11.60
N SER A 326 6.41 16.51 11.31
CA SER A 326 5.90 17.11 10.07
C SER A 326 6.43 16.40 8.82
N LYS A 327 5.53 15.94 7.95
CA LYS A 327 5.83 15.37 6.62
C LYS A 327 6.02 16.44 5.54
N ARG A 328 6.24 17.70 5.92
CA ARG A 328 6.39 18.80 4.98
C ARG A 328 7.51 18.55 3.96
N PHE A 329 8.57 17.88 4.36
CA PHE A 329 9.67 17.49 3.47
C PHE A 329 9.24 16.52 2.35
N LEU A 330 8.17 15.76 2.52
CA LEU A 330 7.60 14.87 1.51
C LEU A 330 6.59 15.60 0.60
N THR A 331 5.83 16.55 1.15
CA THR A 331 4.68 17.17 0.47
C THR A 331 5.01 18.45 -0.30
N THR A 332 6.10 19.16 0.05
CA THR A 332 6.46 20.45 -0.58
C THR A 332 7.15 20.31 -1.93
N LYS A 333 7.62 19.13 -2.28
CA LYS A 333 8.33 18.83 -3.53
C LYS A 333 7.44 18.26 -4.64
N VAL A 334 6.16 18.06 -4.39
CA VAL A 334 5.21 17.42 -5.31
C VAL A 334 4.08 18.35 -5.68
N ASP A 335 3.51 18.15 -6.87
CA ASP A 335 2.26 18.79 -7.27
C ASP A 335 1.09 18.04 -6.62
N ARG A 336 0.40 18.71 -5.72
CA ARG A 336 -0.75 18.20 -4.98
C ARG A 336 -2.09 18.48 -5.67
N SER A 337 -2.06 19.08 -6.84
CA SER A 337 -3.25 19.56 -7.57
C SER A 337 -3.35 18.99 -8.97
N VAL A 338 -2.52 18.02 -9.33
CA VAL A 338 -2.54 17.34 -10.62
C VAL A 338 -3.96 16.87 -10.94
N THR A 339 -4.40 17.07 -12.19
CA THR A 339 -5.75 16.89 -12.72
C THR A 339 -6.74 18.04 -12.46
N GLY A 340 -6.56 18.82 -11.40
CA GLY A 340 -7.54 19.85 -10.99
C GLY A 340 -8.85 19.28 -10.41
N LEU A 341 -8.89 17.97 -10.12
CA LEU A 341 -10.05 17.29 -9.52
C LEU A 341 -9.89 17.05 -8.02
N ILE A 342 -8.82 17.55 -7.41
CA ILE A 342 -8.54 17.34 -5.99
C ILE A 342 -9.42 18.26 -5.15
N ALA A 343 -10.33 17.68 -4.37
CA ALA A 343 -11.16 18.40 -3.42
C ALA A 343 -10.47 18.54 -2.06
N GLN A 344 -9.75 17.50 -1.60
CA GLN A 344 -8.92 17.55 -0.40
C GLN A 344 -7.63 16.74 -0.63
N GLN A 345 -6.50 17.37 -0.38
CA GLN A 345 -5.15 16.81 -0.45
C GLN A 345 -4.49 16.80 0.94
N GLN A 346 -3.21 16.45 1.04
CA GLN A 346 -2.49 16.27 2.31
C GLN A 346 -2.48 17.51 3.23
N CYS A 347 -2.49 18.71 2.67
CA CYS A 347 -2.30 19.93 3.45
C CYS A 347 -3.61 20.64 3.76
N VAL A 348 -3.66 21.25 4.94
CA VAL A 348 -4.86 21.91 5.46
C VAL A 348 -4.56 23.29 6.03
N GLY A 349 -5.60 24.10 6.15
CA GLY A 349 -5.57 25.41 6.77
C GLY A 349 -4.72 26.47 6.07
N PRO A 350 -4.69 27.69 6.60
CA PRO A 350 -3.95 28.81 6.00
C PRO A 350 -2.45 28.57 5.86
N LEU A 351 -1.83 27.81 6.75
CA LEU A 351 -0.39 27.52 6.74
C LEU A 351 -0.03 26.29 5.88
N GLN A 352 -1.01 25.61 5.30
CA GLN A 352 -0.83 24.44 4.46
C GLN A 352 0.05 23.37 5.13
N VAL A 353 -0.37 22.95 6.32
CA VAL A 353 0.31 21.91 7.10
C VAL A 353 -0.20 20.53 6.67
N PRO A 354 0.67 19.51 6.47
CA PRO A 354 0.27 18.18 5.97
C PRO A 354 -0.38 17.33 7.07
N LEU A 355 -1.66 17.59 7.36
CA LEU A 355 -2.43 17.00 8.46
C LEU A 355 -3.81 16.48 8.04
N ALA A 356 -4.11 16.37 6.74
CA ALA A 356 -5.39 15.83 6.30
C ALA A 356 -5.48 14.33 6.58
N ASP A 357 -6.56 13.88 7.23
CA ASP A 357 -6.81 12.49 7.59
C ASP A 357 -7.14 11.64 6.37
N ALA A 358 -7.89 12.21 5.44
CA ALA A 358 -8.29 11.57 4.19
C ALA A 358 -8.06 12.48 3.00
N ALA A 359 -7.97 11.87 1.83
CA ALA A 359 -8.00 12.58 0.56
C ALA A 359 -9.36 12.43 -0.10
N VAL A 360 -9.81 13.50 -0.75
CA VAL A 360 -11.09 13.52 -1.48
C VAL A 360 -10.86 14.06 -2.88
N ILE A 361 -11.38 13.34 -3.88
CA ILE A 361 -11.32 13.80 -5.27
C ILE A 361 -12.72 13.88 -5.85
N SER A 362 -12.89 14.83 -6.77
CA SER A 362 -14.10 14.95 -7.58
C SER A 362 -14.10 13.94 -8.71
N GLN A 363 -15.24 13.37 -9.03
CA GLN A 363 -15.40 12.49 -10.16
C GLN A 363 -15.31 13.24 -11.51
N THR A 364 -15.78 14.48 -11.55
CA THR A 364 -15.79 15.32 -12.74
C THR A 364 -15.57 16.80 -12.39
N HIS A 365 -15.27 17.63 -13.39
CA HIS A 365 -15.16 19.08 -13.22
C HIS A 365 -16.51 19.80 -13.08
N PHE A 366 -17.63 19.10 -13.20
CA PHE A 366 -18.97 19.69 -13.30
C PHE A 366 -19.93 19.27 -12.18
N GLY A 367 -19.53 18.31 -11.35
CA GLY A 367 -20.35 17.77 -10.27
C GLY A 367 -19.68 17.85 -8.91
N THR A 368 -20.43 17.53 -7.87
CA THR A 368 -19.95 17.47 -6.48
C THR A 368 -19.79 16.05 -5.97
N THR A 369 -20.06 15.04 -6.80
CA THR A 369 -19.78 13.65 -6.44
C THR A 369 -18.29 13.32 -6.61
N GLY A 370 -17.80 12.41 -5.80
CA GLY A 370 -16.39 12.06 -5.82
C GLY A 370 -16.08 10.74 -5.13
N GLY A 371 -14.85 10.61 -4.68
CA GLY A 371 -14.36 9.49 -3.89
C GLY A 371 -13.50 9.94 -2.74
N VAL A 372 -13.49 9.16 -1.69
CA VAL A 372 -12.66 9.33 -0.49
C VAL A 372 -11.69 8.18 -0.39
N THR A 373 -10.45 8.45 -0.01
CA THR A 373 -9.49 7.41 0.39
C THR A 373 -8.78 7.78 1.69
N SER A 374 -8.50 6.78 2.49
CA SER A 374 -7.76 6.88 3.73
C SER A 374 -6.90 5.65 3.96
N ILE A 375 -5.95 5.74 4.87
CA ILE A 375 -5.05 4.64 5.23
C ILE A 375 -5.12 4.44 6.74
N GLY A 376 -5.00 3.18 7.18
CA GLY A 376 -4.77 2.83 8.57
C GLY A 376 -3.67 1.78 8.68
N GLU A 377 -2.76 1.94 9.64
CA GLU A 377 -1.69 1.00 9.91
C GLU A 377 -1.19 1.15 11.36
N ALA A 378 -0.98 0.05 12.04
CA ALA A 378 -0.62 0.06 13.47
C ALA A 378 0.40 -1.03 13.84
N PRO A 379 1.53 -1.20 13.11
CA PRO A 379 2.40 -2.36 13.23
C PRO A 379 3.03 -2.53 14.61
N LEU A 380 3.30 -1.44 15.33
CA LEU A 380 3.93 -1.53 16.66
C LEU A 380 2.97 -2.10 17.70
N LYS A 381 1.67 -1.85 17.54
CA LYS A 381 0.63 -2.46 18.37
C LYS A 381 0.60 -3.99 18.19
N GLY A 382 0.98 -4.47 17.00
CA GLY A 382 1.11 -5.90 16.69
C GLY A 382 2.24 -6.61 17.44
N LEU A 383 3.24 -5.88 17.94
CA LEU A 383 4.27 -6.43 18.83
C LEU A 383 3.73 -6.73 20.24
N VAL A 384 2.63 -6.09 20.63
CA VAL A 384 1.90 -6.29 21.88
C VAL A 384 0.78 -7.30 21.68
N ASP A 385 -0.11 -7.04 20.73
CA ASP A 385 -1.27 -7.87 20.39
C ASP A 385 -1.59 -7.78 18.89
N PRO A 386 -1.34 -8.85 18.11
CA PRO A 386 -1.62 -8.85 16.68
C PRO A 386 -3.11 -8.74 16.34
N ARG A 387 -4.01 -9.19 17.21
CA ARG A 387 -5.46 -9.07 17.02
C ARG A 387 -5.91 -7.61 17.17
N ALA A 388 -5.41 -6.94 18.21
CA ALA A 388 -5.66 -5.51 18.42
C ALA A 388 -5.10 -4.68 17.26
N MET A 389 -3.87 -4.96 16.82
CA MET A 389 -3.27 -4.29 15.66
C MET A 389 -4.18 -4.34 14.42
N ALA A 390 -4.72 -5.49 14.10
CA ALA A 390 -5.58 -5.64 12.93
C ALA A 390 -6.87 -4.83 13.04
N ARG A 391 -7.50 -4.83 14.24
CA ARG A 391 -8.70 -4.02 14.50
C ARG A 391 -8.41 -2.53 14.48
N VAL A 392 -7.28 -2.11 15.06
CA VAL A 392 -6.87 -0.70 15.07
C VAL A 392 -6.49 -0.22 13.67
N SER A 393 -5.75 -1.01 12.87
CA SER A 393 -5.43 -0.63 11.48
C SER A 393 -6.70 -0.40 10.64
N LEU A 394 -7.74 -1.23 10.84
CA LEU A 394 -9.03 -1.01 10.20
C LEU A 394 -9.74 0.23 10.78
N GLY A 395 -9.75 0.36 12.11
CA GLY A 395 -10.38 1.46 12.83
C GLY A 395 -9.80 2.81 12.45
N GLU A 396 -8.46 2.92 12.39
CA GLU A 396 -7.74 4.13 12.00
C GLU A 396 -8.11 4.57 10.58
N SER A 397 -8.13 3.65 9.61
CA SER A 397 -8.60 4.01 8.27
C SER A 397 -10.04 4.53 8.27
N LEU A 398 -10.91 3.98 9.09
CA LEU A 398 -12.30 4.44 9.21
C LEU A 398 -12.41 5.79 9.93
N THR A 399 -11.67 6.02 11.01
CA THR A 399 -11.68 7.32 11.72
C THR A 399 -11.05 8.43 10.87
N ASN A 400 -10.01 8.14 10.10
CA ASN A 400 -9.46 9.05 9.08
C ASN A 400 -10.53 9.42 8.02
N MET A 401 -11.35 8.46 7.60
CA MET A 401 -12.37 8.66 6.57
C MET A 401 -13.62 9.38 7.08
N VAL A 402 -13.91 9.33 8.38
CA VAL A 402 -15.20 9.73 8.96
C VAL A 402 -15.55 11.21 8.76
N PHE A 403 -14.55 12.05 8.51
CA PHE A 403 -14.72 13.49 8.29
C PHE A 403 -15.01 13.88 6.83
N ALA A 404 -15.08 12.91 5.92
CA ALA A 404 -15.61 13.11 4.58
C ALA A 404 -17.07 12.61 4.49
N ASN A 405 -17.86 13.19 3.60
CA ASN A 405 -19.21 12.71 3.35
C ASN A 405 -19.17 11.41 2.54
N THR A 406 -19.56 10.30 3.13
CA THR A 406 -19.48 8.97 2.53
C THR A 406 -20.86 8.38 2.24
N GLN A 407 -20.90 7.36 1.39
CA GLN A 407 -22.11 6.58 1.10
C GLN A 407 -22.54 5.66 2.28
N GLY A 408 -21.69 5.50 3.30
CA GLY A 408 -21.91 4.64 4.46
C GLY A 408 -20.93 3.48 4.54
N LEU A 409 -20.79 2.87 5.73
CA LEU A 409 -19.81 1.82 6.02
C LEU A 409 -19.87 0.62 5.06
N ASN A 410 -21.05 0.16 4.72
CA ASN A 410 -21.25 -1.00 3.85
C ASN A 410 -20.79 -0.79 2.39
N TYR A 411 -20.48 0.45 2.01
CA TYR A 411 -19.90 0.77 0.70
C TYR A 411 -18.36 0.89 0.75
N VAL A 412 -17.77 0.92 1.95
CA VAL A 412 -16.32 1.00 2.09
C VAL A 412 -15.67 -0.31 1.65
N LYS A 413 -14.68 -0.19 0.76
CA LYS A 413 -13.83 -1.28 0.29
C LYS A 413 -12.39 -1.01 0.66
N TYR A 414 -11.61 -2.08 0.75
CA TYR A 414 -10.22 -2.03 1.15
C TYR A 414 -9.29 -2.79 0.22
N SER A 415 -8.10 -2.24 0.04
CA SER A 415 -6.92 -3.01 -0.29
C SER A 415 -6.20 -3.38 1.01
N GLY A 416 -6.08 -4.67 1.32
CA GLY A 416 -5.40 -5.18 2.51
C GLY A 416 -3.99 -5.67 2.16
N ASN A 417 -2.95 -5.06 2.75
CA ASN A 417 -1.57 -5.39 2.44
C ASN A 417 -0.85 -5.94 3.67
N TRP A 418 -0.34 -7.17 3.55
CA TRP A 418 0.28 -7.92 4.63
C TRP A 418 1.79 -8.05 4.41
N MET A 419 2.59 -7.65 5.37
CA MET A 419 4.03 -7.75 5.35
C MET A 419 4.52 -8.41 6.65
N TYR A 420 4.89 -9.70 6.57
CA TYR A 420 5.25 -10.53 7.72
C TYR A 420 6.45 -11.42 7.44
N ALA A 421 7.23 -11.70 8.48
CA ALA A 421 8.22 -12.77 8.45
C ALA A 421 7.57 -14.14 8.73
N ALA A 422 6.48 -14.45 8.04
CA ALA A 422 5.54 -15.54 8.37
C ALA A 422 6.15 -16.94 8.40
N LYS A 423 7.33 -17.12 7.80
CA LYS A 423 8.07 -18.39 7.79
C LYS A 423 9.03 -18.56 8.99
N LEU A 424 9.15 -17.54 9.85
CA LEU A 424 10.12 -17.48 10.94
C LEU A 424 9.44 -17.32 12.30
N GLY A 425 9.77 -18.23 13.23
CA GLY A 425 9.27 -18.19 14.61
C GLY A 425 7.74 -18.11 14.69
N GLY A 426 7.21 -17.31 15.62
CA GLY A 426 5.78 -17.12 15.87
C GLY A 426 5.05 -16.19 14.90
N ASP A 427 5.77 -15.49 14.00
CA ASP A 427 5.21 -14.43 13.17
C ASP A 427 4.07 -14.90 12.25
N GLY A 428 4.15 -16.16 11.77
CA GLY A 428 3.06 -16.75 10.97
C GLY A 428 1.78 -16.97 11.79
N ALA A 429 1.90 -17.37 13.05
CA ALA A 429 0.76 -17.51 13.95
C ALA A 429 0.17 -16.15 14.32
N HIS A 430 1.01 -15.14 14.55
CA HIS A 430 0.58 -13.76 14.79
C HIS A 430 -0.19 -13.20 13.58
N MET A 431 0.29 -13.45 12.35
CA MET A 431 -0.43 -13.07 11.13
C MET A 431 -1.80 -13.74 11.03
N TYR A 432 -1.89 -15.04 11.39
CA TYR A 432 -3.16 -15.75 11.41
C TYR A 432 -4.14 -15.14 12.41
N ASP A 433 -3.67 -14.86 13.64
CA ASP A 433 -4.48 -14.24 14.69
C ASP A 433 -4.98 -12.85 14.29
N ALA A 434 -4.11 -12.04 13.64
CA ALA A 434 -4.48 -10.74 13.09
C ALA A 434 -5.54 -10.86 11.99
N CYS A 435 -5.36 -11.82 11.07
CA CYS A 435 -6.30 -12.06 9.97
C CYS A 435 -7.68 -12.51 10.48
N GLU A 436 -7.72 -13.41 11.46
CA GLU A 436 -8.97 -13.87 12.07
C GLU A 436 -9.72 -12.71 12.71
N ALA A 437 -9.03 -11.88 13.53
CA ALA A 437 -9.61 -10.71 14.17
C ALA A 437 -10.11 -9.67 13.16
N LEU A 438 -9.34 -9.42 12.10
CA LEU A 438 -9.75 -8.54 11.00
C LEU A 438 -11.03 -9.02 10.33
N CYS A 439 -11.09 -10.29 9.94
CA CYS A 439 -12.25 -10.88 9.27
C CYS A 439 -13.52 -10.77 10.11
N ASP A 440 -13.41 -11.03 11.41
CA ASP A 440 -14.57 -10.95 12.33
C ASP A 440 -15.04 -9.51 12.50
N THR A 441 -14.12 -8.56 12.63
CA THR A 441 -14.45 -7.13 12.75
C THR A 441 -15.06 -6.60 11.45
N MET A 442 -14.51 -6.93 10.31
CA MET A 442 -15.02 -6.52 8.99
C MET A 442 -16.45 -7.03 8.74
N LYS A 443 -16.74 -8.29 9.10
CA LYS A 443 -18.10 -8.84 9.02
C LYS A 443 -19.09 -8.07 9.87
N GLN A 444 -18.69 -7.68 11.09
CA GLN A 444 -19.55 -6.93 12.01
C GLN A 444 -19.80 -5.50 11.53
N LEU A 445 -18.79 -4.85 10.95
CA LEU A 445 -18.90 -3.49 10.39
C LEU A 445 -19.60 -3.47 9.03
N GLY A 446 -19.61 -4.59 8.30
CA GLY A 446 -20.15 -4.67 6.96
C GLY A 446 -19.23 -4.11 5.87
N VAL A 447 -17.91 -4.08 6.11
CA VAL A 447 -16.89 -3.64 5.15
C VAL A 447 -16.18 -4.84 4.51
N ALA A 448 -15.52 -4.64 3.36
CA ALA A 448 -14.88 -5.75 2.65
C ALA A 448 -13.51 -5.38 2.05
N ILE A 449 -12.63 -6.36 1.97
CA ILE A 449 -11.41 -6.31 1.16
C ILE A 449 -11.75 -6.88 -0.23
N ASP A 450 -11.43 -6.13 -1.29
CA ASP A 450 -11.58 -6.55 -2.68
C ASP A 450 -10.26 -6.66 -3.43
N GLY A 451 -9.16 -6.31 -2.80
CA GLY A 451 -7.82 -6.44 -3.32
C GLY A 451 -6.76 -6.43 -2.24
N GLY A 452 -5.53 -6.66 -2.61
CA GLY A 452 -4.42 -6.60 -1.67
C GLY A 452 -3.20 -7.37 -2.14
N LYS A 453 -2.19 -7.40 -1.28
CA LYS A 453 -0.94 -8.12 -1.52
C LYS A 453 -0.36 -8.64 -0.21
N ASP A 454 0.37 -9.74 -0.30
CA ASP A 454 1.16 -10.28 0.81
C ASP A 454 2.66 -10.34 0.48
N SER A 455 3.50 -10.09 1.49
CA SER A 455 4.94 -10.27 1.47
C SER A 455 5.34 -11.05 2.72
N LEU A 456 5.57 -12.36 2.58
CA LEU A 456 5.68 -13.28 3.71
C LEU A 456 7.13 -13.63 4.10
N SER A 457 8.10 -12.88 3.62
CA SER A 457 9.53 -13.09 3.92
C SER A 457 10.19 -11.79 4.38
N MET A 458 9.53 -11.10 5.33
CA MET A 458 9.96 -9.78 5.82
C MET A 458 11.03 -9.89 6.91
N ALA A 459 12.19 -10.44 6.54
CA ALA A 459 13.37 -10.52 7.38
C ALA A 459 14.64 -10.39 6.54
N ALA A 460 15.73 -9.99 7.18
CA ALA A 460 17.05 -9.92 6.58
C ALA A 460 18.13 -10.31 7.61
N LYS A 461 19.29 -10.77 7.11
CA LYS A 461 20.48 -10.97 7.95
C LYS A 461 21.25 -9.67 8.06
N ALA A 462 21.61 -9.27 9.27
CA ALA A 462 22.43 -8.11 9.56
C ALA A 462 23.29 -8.36 10.79
N GLY A 463 24.60 -8.12 10.71
CA GLY A 463 25.51 -8.30 11.85
C GLY A 463 25.53 -9.72 12.41
N GLY A 464 25.26 -10.75 11.60
CA GLY A 464 25.24 -12.16 12.02
C GLY A 464 23.92 -12.63 12.66
N GLU A 465 22.93 -11.75 12.82
CA GLU A 465 21.60 -12.08 13.34
C GLU A 465 20.52 -11.99 12.25
N VAL A 466 19.40 -12.69 12.45
CA VAL A 466 18.21 -12.54 11.61
C VAL A 466 17.32 -11.45 12.21
N VAL A 467 17.15 -10.35 11.49
CA VAL A 467 16.31 -9.23 11.89
C VAL A 467 14.96 -9.35 11.18
N LYS A 468 13.89 -9.46 11.95
CA LYS A 468 12.52 -9.49 11.42
C LYS A 468 11.90 -8.09 11.46
N THR A 469 11.09 -7.76 10.47
CA THR A 469 10.27 -6.54 10.55
C THR A 469 9.15 -6.73 11.58
N PRO A 470 8.61 -5.68 12.19
CA PRO A 470 7.29 -5.76 12.82
C PRO A 470 6.26 -6.32 11.83
N GLY A 471 5.41 -7.26 12.27
CA GLY A 471 4.30 -7.72 11.47
C GLY A 471 3.39 -6.54 11.12
N THR A 472 3.16 -6.30 9.84
CA THR A 472 2.52 -5.09 9.34
C THR A 472 1.29 -5.43 8.51
N LEU A 473 0.18 -4.75 8.81
CA LEU A 473 -1.01 -4.70 7.98
C LEU A 473 -1.27 -3.24 7.63
N VAL A 474 -1.40 -2.94 6.34
CA VAL A 474 -1.83 -1.63 5.85
C VAL A 474 -3.20 -1.77 5.20
N MET A 475 -4.18 -1.04 5.73
CA MET A 475 -5.54 -0.97 5.25
C MET A 475 -5.74 0.33 4.47
N SER A 476 -5.80 0.25 3.14
CA SER A 476 -6.13 1.39 2.27
C SER A 476 -7.61 1.32 1.90
N GLY A 477 -8.40 2.20 2.51
CA GLY A 477 -9.84 2.28 2.32
C GLY A 477 -10.25 3.25 1.22
N TYR A 478 -11.36 2.95 0.55
CA TYR A 478 -11.99 3.87 -0.39
C TYR A 478 -13.50 3.71 -0.41
N VAL A 479 -14.20 4.80 -0.71
CA VAL A 479 -15.66 4.85 -0.76
C VAL A 479 -16.13 6.01 -1.63
N GLY A 480 -17.32 5.89 -2.20
CA GLY A 480 -17.97 6.99 -2.91
C GLY A 480 -18.30 8.17 -1.97
N CYS A 481 -18.13 9.39 -2.49
CA CYS A 481 -18.45 10.65 -1.81
C CYS A 481 -19.63 11.32 -2.52
N PRO A 482 -20.81 11.37 -1.89
CA PRO A 482 -21.98 12.02 -2.48
C PRO A 482 -21.82 13.54 -2.65
N ASP A 483 -21.08 14.20 -1.74
CA ASP A 483 -20.86 15.65 -1.79
C ASP A 483 -19.47 16.02 -1.23
N ILE A 484 -18.52 16.25 -2.13
CA ILE A 484 -17.13 16.64 -1.79
C ILE A 484 -17.04 17.97 -1.04
N THR A 485 -18.07 18.81 -1.10
CA THR A 485 -18.11 20.12 -0.41
C THR A 485 -18.40 20.00 1.08
N LYS A 486 -18.72 18.80 1.56
CA LYS A 486 -18.98 18.51 2.97
C LYS A 486 -17.76 17.95 3.72
N THR A 487 -16.62 17.87 3.05
CA THR A 487 -15.38 17.41 3.69
C THR A 487 -14.98 18.36 4.82
N VAL A 488 -14.68 17.79 5.98
CA VAL A 488 -14.21 18.49 7.18
C VAL A 488 -12.69 18.23 7.32
N THR A 489 -11.94 19.26 7.65
CA THR A 489 -10.48 19.21 7.80
C THR A 489 -10.06 19.50 9.23
N PRO A 490 -8.86 19.07 9.67
CA PRO A 490 -8.41 19.22 11.05
C PRO A 490 -8.31 20.66 11.58
N ASP A 491 -8.01 21.63 10.72
CA ASP A 491 -7.72 23.01 11.12
C ASP A 491 -8.88 23.69 11.87
N LEU A 492 -8.60 24.27 13.03
CA LEU A 492 -9.58 24.97 13.86
C LEU A 492 -10.08 26.25 13.17
N LYS A 493 -11.38 26.30 12.84
CA LYS A 493 -12.03 27.38 12.08
C LYS A 493 -12.82 28.36 12.94
N LEU A 494 -13.09 28.01 14.21
CA LEU A 494 -13.94 28.79 15.11
C LEU A 494 -13.22 29.14 16.43
N PRO A 495 -12.09 29.85 16.40
CA PRO A 495 -11.37 30.21 17.62
C PRO A 495 -12.24 31.07 18.55
N GLY A 496 -12.22 30.78 19.84
CA GLY A 496 -12.96 31.49 20.87
C GLY A 496 -14.47 31.16 20.96
N THR A 497 -15.05 30.48 19.98
CA THR A 497 -16.48 30.12 19.96
C THR A 497 -16.74 28.63 19.78
N GLY A 498 -15.80 27.90 19.16
CA GLY A 498 -15.88 26.46 19.00
C GLY A 498 -15.65 25.70 20.30
N LYS A 499 -16.16 24.49 20.37
CA LYS A 499 -15.86 23.52 21.44
C LYS A 499 -15.21 22.30 20.85
N LEU A 500 -14.15 21.81 21.50
CA LEU A 500 -13.57 20.51 21.20
C LEU A 500 -14.42 19.41 21.85
N VAL A 501 -14.69 18.36 21.11
CA VAL A 501 -15.39 17.17 21.58
C VAL A 501 -14.53 15.97 21.26
N LEU A 502 -14.13 15.21 22.26
CA LEU A 502 -13.49 13.91 22.08
C LEU A 502 -14.56 12.84 21.89
N VAL A 503 -14.49 12.11 20.79
CA VAL A 503 -15.34 10.94 20.53
C VAL A 503 -14.46 9.69 20.64
N GLU A 504 -14.70 8.89 21.64
CA GLU A 504 -13.93 7.67 21.89
C GLU A 504 -14.51 6.51 21.10
N PHE A 505 -13.93 6.19 19.96
CA PHE A 505 -14.40 5.12 19.08
C PHE A 505 -14.03 3.71 19.60
N GLY A 506 -12.89 3.56 20.25
CA GLY A 506 -12.35 2.25 20.62
C GLY A 506 -13.08 1.59 21.80
N SER A 507 -13.51 2.36 22.80
CA SER A 507 -14.05 1.83 24.06
C SER A 507 -15.03 2.79 24.72
N LYS A 508 -16.11 2.23 25.28
CA LYS A 508 -17.06 3.00 26.15
C LYS A 508 -16.44 3.39 27.48
N ASP A 509 -15.42 2.66 27.92
CA ASP A 509 -14.85 2.78 29.26
C ASP A 509 -13.68 3.79 29.33
N GLY A 510 -13.36 4.46 28.24
CA GLY A 510 -12.31 5.48 28.18
C GLY A 510 -10.92 4.95 28.56
N LYS A 511 -10.58 3.72 28.16
CA LYS A 511 -9.29 3.12 28.48
C LYS A 511 -8.14 3.91 27.87
N ARG A 512 -7.10 4.13 28.64
CA ARG A 512 -5.88 4.85 28.23
C ARG A 512 -4.74 3.87 28.09
N ARG A 513 -4.60 3.26 26.90
CA ARG A 513 -3.58 2.24 26.59
C ARG A 513 -2.48 2.87 25.77
N VAL A 514 -1.23 2.57 26.13
CA VAL A 514 -0.03 3.15 25.51
C VAL A 514 0.95 2.08 24.98
N GLY A 515 0.56 0.83 24.97
CA GLY A 515 1.35 -0.26 24.37
C GLY A 515 1.36 -0.19 22.84
N GLY A 516 2.53 -0.28 22.23
CA GLY A 516 2.73 -0.11 20.80
C GLY A 516 2.49 1.30 20.29
N SER A 517 2.42 2.29 21.19
CA SER A 517 2.22 3.69 20.86
C SER A 517 3.52 4.40 20.46
N ALA A 518 3.39 5.60 19.89
CA ALA A 518 4.49 6.50 19.64
C ALA A 518 5.24 6.87 20.95
N LEU A 519 4.51 6.99 22.06
CA LEU A 519 5.15 7.20 23.36
C LEU A 519 6.09 6.04 23.70
N ALA A 520 5.63 4.80 23.62
CA ALA A 520 6.45 3.62 23.91
C ALA A 520 7.69 3.57 23.00
N GLN A 521 7.53 3.81 21.71
CA GLN A 521 8.63 3.87 20.75
C GLN A 521 9.65 4.96 21.12
N ALA A 522 9.19 6.14 21.51
CA ALA A 522 10.08 7.27 21.87
C ALA A 522 10.98 6.97 23.07
N TYR A 523 10.63 5.96 23.89
CA TYR A 523 11.43 5.48 25.01
C TYR A 523 12.09 4.12 24.74
N ALA A 524 12.17 3.69 23.47
CA ALA A 524 12.74 2.40 23.06
C ALA A 524 12.08 1.20 23.77
N GLN A 525 10.79 1.27 23.99
CA GLN A 525 9.97 0.23 24.63
C GLN A 525 8.77 -0.13 23.76
N VAL A 526 8.04 -1.17 24.13
CA VAL A 526 6.83 -1.61 23.43
C VAL A 526 5.58 -1.39 24.29
N GLY A 527 5.69 -1.53 25.61
CA GLY A 527 4.53 -1.54 26.50
C GLY A 527 3.82 -2.90 26.48
N ASP A 528 2.74 -3.04 27.24
CA ASP A 528 2.03 -4.32 27.49
C ASP A 528 0.52 -4.26 27.21
N GLU A 529 -0.08 -3.08 27.09
CA GLU A 529 -1.51 -2.90 26.80
C GLU A 529 -1.70 -2.11 25.50
N SER A 530 -2.09 -2.81 24.43
CA SER A 530 -2.37 -2.18 23.12
C SER A 530 -3.72 -1.46 23.11
N PRO A 531 -3.83 -0.28 22.49
CA PRO A 531 -5.10 0.24 22.02
C PRO A 531 -5.86 -0.81 21.20
N ASP A 532 -7.18 -0.80 21.27
CA ASP A 532 -8.02 -1.79 20.59
C ASP A 532 -9.42 -1.23 20.30
N MET A 533 -10.13 -1.84 19.37
CA MET A 533 -11.56 -1.67 19.14
C MET A 533 -12.31 -2.72 19.98
N ASP A 534 -12.60 -2.39 21.24
CA ASP A 534 -13.22 -3.30 22.22
C ASP A 534 -14.67 -3.66 21.87
N ASP A 535 -15.42 -2.76 21.23
CA ASP A 535 -16.83 -2.94 20.89
C ASP A 535 -17.13 -2.40 19.48
N THR A 536 -17.18 -3.31 18.53
CA THR A 536 -17.45 -2.99 17.11
C THR A 536 -18.82 -2.34 16.89
N SER A 537 -19.83 -2.71 17.69
CA SER A 537 -21.17 -2.12 17.60
C SER A 537 -21.18 -0.67 18.06
N TYR A 538 -20.41 -0.38 19.10
CA TYR A 538 -20.23 0.98 19.60
C TYR A 538 -19.45 1.83 18.57
N PHE A 539 -18.36 1.29 18.03
CA PHE A 539 -17.59 1.94 16.97
C PHE A 539 -18.50 2.33 15.79
N LYS A 540 -19.32 1.39 15.31
CA LYS A 540 -20.26 1.64 14.23
C LYS A 540 -21.25 2.76 14.57
N ALA A 541 -21.81 2.76 15.78
CA ALA A 541 -22.75 3.79 16.21
C ALA A 541 -22.10 5.19 16.30
N ALA A 542 -20.86 5.26 16.81
CA ALA A 542 -20.09 6.50 16.86
C ALA A 542 -19.76 7.02 15.44
N TRP A 543 -19.38 6.10 14.54
CA TRP A 543 -19.11 6.42 13.14
C TRP A 543 -20.35 6.96 12.42
N ASP A 544 -21.50 6.28 12.54
CA ASP A 544 -22.77 6.69 11.93
C ASP A 544 -23.25 8.06 12.49
N ALA A 545 -23.07 8.29 13.79
CA ALA A 545 -23.39 9.58 14.41
C ALA A 545 -22.50 10.72 13.88
N THR A 546 -21.18 10.48 13.77
CA THR A 546 -20.25 11.47 13.23
C THR A 546 -20.55 11.78 11.76
N GLN A 547 -20.81 10.77 10.94
CA GLN A 547 -21.23 10.95 9.54
C GLN A 547 -22.52 11.79 9.42
N THR A 548 -23.48 11.58 10.33
CA THR A 548 -24.70 12.40 10.39
C THR A 548 -24.38 13.87 10.66
N LEU A 549 -23.45 14.16 11.57
CA LEU A 549 -23.04 15.53 11.89
C LEU A 549 -22.24 16.17 10.74
N VAL A 550 -21.43 15.40 10.03
CA VAL A 550 -20.72 15.86 8.80
C VAL A 550 -21.74 16.19 7.71
N ASP A 551 -22.69 15.30 7.44
CA ASP A 551 -23.74 15.51 6.43
C ASP A 551 -24.55 16.77 6.72
N GLN A 552 -24.89 17.01 7.99
CA GLN A 552 -25.62 18.20 8.45
C GLN A 552 -24.75 19.46 8.59
N ARG A 553 -23.46 19.41 8.28
CA ARG A 553 -22.49 20.53 8.44
C ARG A 553 -22.45 21.09 9.88
N LYS A 554 -22.52 20.20 10.88
CA LYS A 554 -22.48 20.56 12.32
C LYS A 554 -21.05 20.56 12.90
N ILE A 555 -20.10 19.97 12.18
CA ILE A 555 -18.68 19.92 12.56
C ILE A 555 -17.91 20.91 11.69
N SER A 556 -17.14 21.79 12.31
CA SER A 556 -16.31 22.79 11.61
C SER A 556 -14.86 22.35 11.44
N ALA A 557 -14.37 21.47 12.32
CA ALA A 557 -13.05 20.85 12.26
C ALA A 557 -13.14 19.44 12.85
N GLY A 558 -12.30 18.53 12.35
CA GLY A 558 -12.24 17.16 12.86
C GLY A 558 -10.89 16.53 12.53
N HIS A 559 -10.38 15.72 13.46
CA HIS A 559 -9.12 15.01 13.36
C HIS A 559 -9.21 13.68 14.08
N ASP A 560 -8.57 12.64 13.57
CA ASP A 560 -8.48 11.37 14.26
C ASP A 560 -7.45 11.44 15.40
N VAL A 561 -7.53 10.53 16.35
CA VAL A 561 -6.52 10.35 17.39
C VAL A 561 -5.75 9.08 17.05
N SER A 562 -4.55 9.24 16.51
CA SER A 562 -3.66 8.16 16.07
C SER A 562 -2.26 8.31 16.69
N ASP A 563 -1.18 8.10 15.92
CA ASP A 563 0.19 8.18 16.41
C ASP A 563 0.48 9.48 17.17
N GLY A 564 0.92 9.34 18.43
CA GLY A 564 1.20 10.45 19.33
C GLY A 564 0.04 10.83 20.23
N GLY A 565 -1.13 10.22 20.06
CA GLY A 565 -2.27 10.29 20.97
C GLY A 565 -3.02 11.63 20.98
N PHE A 566 -3.89 11.77 21.95
CA PHE A 566 -4.85 12.88 22.06
C PHE A 566 -4.20 14.26 22.03
N LEU A 567 -3.10 14.45 22.79
CA LEU A 567 -2.45 15.78 22.86
C LEU A 567 -1.85 16.17 21.51
N THR A 568 -1.26 15.23 20.79
CA THR A 568 -0.74 15.46 19.43
C THR A 568 -1.87 15.88 18.49
N ALA A 569 -2.97 15.16 18.45
CA ALA A 569 -4.12 15.48 17.60
C ALA A 569 -4.67 16.89 17.87
N VAL A 570 -4.81 17.29 19.14
CA VAL A 570 -5.28 18.63 19.51
C VAL A 570 -4.31 19.72 19.07
N LEU A 571 -3.00 19.49 19.21
CA LEU A 571 -1.98 20.45 18.76
C LEU A 571 -1.94 20.55 17.24
N GLU A 572 -2.07 19.44 16.54
CA GLU A 572 -2.14 19.38 15.08
C GLU A 572 -3.34 20.14 14.53
N MET A 573 -4.48 20.12 15.22
CA MET A 573 -5.63 20.95 14.85
C MET A 573 -5.35 22.44 14.95
N ALA A 574 -4.46 22.87 15.85
CA ALA A 574 -4.09 24.27 16.03
C ALA A 574 -2.97 24.73 15.07
N PHE A 575 -2.02 23.85 14.69
CA PHE A 575 -0.85 24.21 13.87
C PHE A 575 -1.16 24.87 12.52
N PRO A 576 -2.24 24.53 11.79
CA PRO A 576 -2.54 25.16 10.51
C PRO A 576 -3.07 26.59 10.64
N SER A 577 -3.39 27.05 11.85
CA SER A 577 -3.92 28.38 12.13
C SER A 577 -2.85 29.36 12.59
N THR A 578 -3.03 30.63 12.25
CA THR A 578 -2.20 31.74 12.80
C THR A 578 -2.79 32.39 14.04
N THR A 579 -4.03 32.04 14.39
CA THR A 579 -4.81 32.72 15.45
C THR A 579 -5.48 31.79 16.44
N ALA A 580 -5.55 30.48 16.15
CA ALA A 580 -6.15 29.51 17.06
C ALA A 580 -5.11 29.00 18.07
N GLY A 581 -5.55 28.82 19.28
CA GLY A 581 -4.86 28.09 20.35
C GLY A 581 -5.87 27.23 21.08
N VAL A 582 -5.39 26.33 21.91
CA VAL A 582 -6.21 25.40 22.68
C VAL A 582 -5.84 25.45 24.16
N ASP A 583 -6.85 25.31 25.00
CA ASP A 583 -6.71 25.15 26.45
C ASP A 583 -7.46 23.86 26.80
N VAL A 584 -6.74 22.86 27.30
CA VAL A 584 -7.24 21.51 27.51
C VAL A 584 -6.98 21.05 28.92
N GLU A 585 -8.02 20.63 29.60
CA GLU A 585 -7.91 19.94 30.89
C GLU A 585 -7.95 18.41 30.62
N LEU A 586 -6.87 17.72 31.00
CA LEU A 586 -6.78 16.27 30.82
C LEU A 586 -7.53 15.55 31.93
N PRO A 587 -8.35 14.54 31.60
CA PRO A 587 -9.06 13.78 32.61
C PRO A 587 -8.17 12.76 33.33
N GLY A 588 -8.38 12.59 34.65
CA GLY A 588 -7.72 11.56 35.47
C GLY A 588 -6.39 12.01 36.08
N ASP A 589 -5.80 11.11 36.87
CA ASP A 589 -4.57 11.38 37.64
C ASP A 589 -3.29 11.06 36.85
N ASP A 590 -3.36 10.28 35.77
CA ASP A 590 -2.24 9.96 34.89
C ASP A 590 -2.29 10.83 33.62
N ALA A 591 -1.68 12.01 33.75
CA ALA A 591 -1.65 12.99 32.66
C ALA A 591 -0.87 12.48 31.42
N ILE A 592 0.14 11.61 31.61
CA ILE A 592 0.93 11.09 30.50
C ILE A 592 0.10 10.11 29.68
N SER A 593 -0.49 9.09 30.32
CA SER A 593 -1.37 8.16 29.61
C SER A 593 -2.58 8.87 28.97
N ALA A 594 -3.17 9.86 29.64
CA ALA A 594 -4.25 10.66 29.07
C ALA A 594 -3.83 11.47 27.84
N SER A 595 -2.57 11.93 27.78
CA SER A 595 -2.04 12.70 26.65
C SER A 595 -1.69 11.85 25.44
N PHE A 596 -1.15 10.64 25.66
CA PHE A 596 -0.50 9.84 24.61
C PHE A 596 -1.19 8.50 24.30
N ALA A 597 -2.34 8.20 24.91
CA ALA A 597 -3.15 7.05 24.47
C ALA A 597 -3.67 7.28 23.05
N GLU A 598 -3.53 6.24 22.24
CA GLU A 598 -3.88 6.24 20.81
C GLU A 598 -5.16 5.45 20.51
#